data_f0321a4b4558f4690ef4badfce7fa7af
#
_entry.id   f0321a4b4558f4690ef4badfce7fa7af
#
_cell.length_a   1.000
_cell.length_b   1.000
_cell.length_c   1.000
_cell.angle_alpha   90.00
_cell.angle_beta   90.00
_cell.angle_gamma   90.00
#
_symmetry.space_group_name_H-M   'P 1'
#
loop_
_entity.id
_entity.type
_entity.pdbx_description
1 polymer ?
#
loop_
_entity_poly.entity_id
_entity_poly.type
_entity_poly.pdbx_seq_one_letter_code
_entity_poly.pdbx_strand_id
1 'polypeptide(L)'
;MKNLIIIISLFFLLFSINPANASQSILITYSGTMDKVVFDGKWTDGLEWKESSWDQISSSNGDTLHIRTAHQGDFIYILLDVVGEQNIDHISDRALVCIDRLNDKTLIAGFDDYCFLASLNGKQGFVYQGGSSLALNGHFKKIQNSDGFIGVGSKTDQNDKYSQIPHTSFEFKIPLNLFGRSNVYGFYVLVYDASNNQYYSWPPDIYPDNSLDIPSPNKWGTLVSPDKSIPEFDLPLLALVGSIILTIYFTTYLQKHKKIRVTIK
;
A
#
# COMPACT_ATOMS: atom_id res chain seq x y z
N MET A 1 19.93 34.42 -32.39
CA MET A 1 19.79 34.50 -30.94
C MET A 1 18.35 34.47 -30.45
N LYS A 2 17.44 35.28 -30.95
CA LYS A 2 16.01 35.25 -30.49
C LYS A 2 15.32 33.90 -30.60
N ASN A 3 15.54 33.13 -31.68
CA ASN A 3 14.91 31.81 -31.86
C ASN A 3 15.47 30.73 -30.93
N LEU A 4 16.74 30.88 -30.49
CA LEU A 4 17.35 29.94 -29.52
C LEU A 4 16.76 30.13 -28.11
N ILE A 5 16.48 31.37 -27.73
CA ILE A 5 15.87 31.71 -26.44
C ILE A 5 14.43 31.17 -26.36
N ILE A 6 13.65 31.21 -27.45
CA ILE A 6 12.29 30.68 -27.52
C ILE A 6 12.31 29.15 -27.38
N ILE A 7 13.23 28.44 -27.98
CA ILE A 7 13.37 26.97 -27.88
C ILE A 7 13.75 26.55 -26.45
N ILE A 8 14.67 27.26 -25.82
CA ILE A 8 15.07 27.00 -24.44
C ILE A 8 13.92 27.29 -23.45
N SER A 9 13.16 28.36 -23.67
CA SER A 9 11.99 28.70 -22.87
C SER A 9 10.85 27.66 -23.01
N LEU A 10 10.64 27.12 -24.22
CA LEU A 10 9.64 26.07 -24.46
C LEU A 10 10.08 24.74 -23.82
N PHE A 11 11.39 24.45 -23.78
CA PHE A 11 11.92 23.26 -23.14
C PHE A 11 11.76 23.31 -21.61
N PHE A 12 11.90 24.48 -20.99
CA PHE A 12 11.68 24.67 -19.55
C PHE A 12 10.19 24.58 -19.16
N LEU A 13 9.27 24.94 -20.03
CA LEU A 13 7.83 24.84 -19.78
C LEU A 13 7.33 23.38 -19.81
N LEU A 14 8.03 22.48 -20.49
CA LEU A 14 7.70 21.04 -20.51
C LEU A 14 8.13 20.29 -19.23
N PHE A 15 8.95 20.91 -18.39
CA PHE A 15 9.41 20.35 -17.13
C PHE A 15 8.74 20.95 -15.88
N SER A 16 7.67 21.71 -16.03
CA SER A 16 6.79 22.06 -14.91
C SER A 16 6.06 20.78 -14.45
N ILE A 17 6.80 19.90 -13.80
CA ILE A 17 6.25 18.77 -13.07
C ILE A 17 5.47 19.39 -11.91
N ASN A 18 4.15 19.44 -12.00
CA ASN A 18 3.34 19.64 -10.82
C ASN A 18 3.78 18.58 -9.81
N PRO A 19 4.13 18.94 -8.56
CA PRO A 19 4.31 17.94 -7.53
C PRO A 19 2.95 17.22 -7.43
N ALA A 20 2.88 16.01 -7.95
CA ALA A 20 1.78 15.12 -7.62
C ALA A 20 1.82 15.05 -6.08
N ASN A 21 0.71 15.36 -5.43
CA ASN A 21 0.55 15.02 -4.01
C ASN A 21 0.92 13.55 -3.92
N ALA A 22 2.08 13.26 -3.34
CA ALA A 22 2.53 11.90 -3.17
C ALA A 22 1.49 11.25 -2.25
N SER A 23 0.60 10.44 -2.81
CA SER A 23 -0.30 9.65 -2.00
C SER A 23 0.60 8.80 -1.12
N GLN A 24 0.31 8.73 0.18
CA GLN A 24 1.07 7.88 1.08
C GLN A 24 1.04 6.47 0.53
N SER A 25 2.21 5.86 0.36
CA SER A 25 2.33 4.52 -0.20
C SER A 25 3.28 3.67 0.61
N ILE A 26 2.93 2.41 0.77
CA ILE A 26 3.79 1.36 1.31
C ILE A 26 4.02 0.29 0.26
N LEU A 27 5.10 -0.46 0.44
CA LEU A 27 5.49 -1.49 -0.51
C LEU A 27 4.95 -2.85 -0.08
N ILE A 28 4.58 -3.69 -1.06
CA ILE A 28 4.38 -5.11 -0.88
C ILE A 28 5.35 -5.86 -1.77
N THR A 29 6.17 -6.74 -1.19
CA THR A 29 7.22 -7.46 -1.91
C THR A 29 6.92 -8.95 -1.97
N TYR A 30 7.48 -9.60 -2.99
CA TYR A 30 7.49 -11.06 -3.05
C TYR A 30 8.33 -11.61 -1.89
N SER A 31 7.80 -12.66 -1.24
CA SER A 31 8.57 -13.44 -0.28
C SER A 31 8.38 -14.93 -0.58
N GLY A 32 9.49 -15.67 -0.61
CA GLY A 32 9.51 -17.11 -0.83
C GLY A 32 9.20 -17.95 0.41
N THR A 33 8.91 -17.33 1.56
CA THR A 33 8.76 -18.01 2.86
C THR A 33 7.37 -17.90 3.47
N MET A 34 6.42 -17.24 2.82
CA MET A 34 5.07 -17.02 3.36
C MET A 34 4.24 -18.31 3.54
N ASP A 35 4.60 -19.38 2.85
CA ASP A 35 4.01 -20.71 3.04
C ASP A 35 4.41 -21.38 4.38
N LYS A 36 5.41 -20.83 5.06
CA LYS A 36 5.90 -21.30 6.36
C LYS A 36 5.29 -20.55 7.54
N VAL A 37 4.57 -19.45 7.29
CA VAL A 37 3.92 -18.68 8.35
C VAL A 37 2.86 -19.52 9.05
N VAL A 38 2.95 -19.58 10.35
CA VAL A 38 1.94 -20.20 11.21
C VAL A 38 0.95 -19.11 11.62
N PHE A 39 -0.25 -19.12 11.05
CA PHE A 39 -1.28 -18.11 11.34
C PHE A 39 -1.88 -18.35 12.73
N ASP A 40 -1.19 -17.88 13.77
CA ASP A 40 -1.62 -17.93 15.18
C ASP A 40 -1.93 -16.52 15.75
N GLY A 41 -1.82 -15.49 14.91
CA GLY A 41 -2.11 -14.10 15.23
C GLY A 41 -0.92 -13.30 15.71
N LYS A 42 0.30 -13.84 15.64
CA LYS A 42 1.52 -13.18 16.10
C LYS A 42 2.75 -13.70 15.34
N TRP A 43 3.86 -13.00 15.41
CA TRP A 43 5.14 -13.49 14.92
C TRP A 43 5.74 -14.51 15.87
N THR A 44 5.59 -15.79 15.57
CA THR A 44 6.00 -16.91 16.44
C THR A 44 7.43 -17.36 16.19
N ASP A 45 7.84 -17.52 14.93
CA ASP A 45 9.21 -17.91 14.57
C ASP A 45 9.98 -16.71 14.00
N GLY A 46 11.22 -16.52 14.44
CA GLY A 46 12.09 -15.42 14.01
C GLY A 46 12.34 -15.31 12.50
N LEU A 47 11.89 -16.28 11.70
CA LEU A 47 12.03 -16.29 10.24
C LEU A 47 10.73 -16.00 9.48
N GLU A 48 9.56 -16.14 10.10
CA GLU A 48 8.25 -16.10 9.42
C GLU A 48 8.05 -14.87 8.54
N TRP A 49 8.17 -13.67 9.11
CA TRP A 49 7.92 -12.41 8.43
C TRP A 49 9.20 -11.68 7.98
N LYS A 50 10.35 -12.33 8.11
CA LYS A 50 11.66 -11.68 7.88
C LYS A 50 11.84 -11.12 6.48
N GLU A 51 11.31 -11.79 5.45
CA GLU A 51 11.46 -11.42 4.05
C GLU A 51 10.31 -10.54 3.52
N SER A 52 9.40 -10.11 4.39
CA SER A 52 8.31 -9.20 4.03
C SER A 52 8.76 -7.74 4.06
N SER A 53 8.08 -6.87 3.32
CA SER A 53 8.22 -5.42 3.47
C SER A 53 7.82 -4.98 4.88
N TRP A 54 8.41 -3.91 5.35
CA TRP A 54 8.15 -3.38 6.69
C TRP A 54 7.95 -1.87 6.65
N ASP A 55 6.93 -1.43 7.33
CA ASP A 55 6.63 -0.03 7.60
C ASP A 55 6.20 0.13 9.06
N GLN A 56 6.25 1.35 9.59
CA GLN A 56 5.84 1.63 10.96
C GLN A 56 5.23 3.02 11.10
N ILE A 57 4.30 3.13 12.03
CA ILE A 57 3.65 4.40 12.39
C ILE A 57 3.70 4.54 13.91
N SER A 58 4.28 5.63 14.37
CA SER A 58 4.26 5.98 15.79
C SER A 58 3.05 6.83 16.10
N SER A 59 2.30 6.44 17.11
CA SER A 59 1.18 7.21 17.64
C SER A 59 1.66 8.27 18.63
N SER A 60 0.82 9.27 18.89
CA SER A 60 1.12 10.37 19.82
C SER A 60 1.29 9.92 21.29
N ASN A 61 0.73 8.77 21.66
CA ASN A 61 0.89 8.17 22.99
C ASN A 61 2.20 7.37 23.17
N GLY A 62 3.01 7.23 22.09
CA GLY A 62 4.27 6.51 22.10
C GLY A 62 4.18 5.06 21.61
N ASP A 63 2.97 4.54 21.36
CA ASP A 63 2.79 3.22 20.77
C ASP A 63 3.19 3.21 19.29
N THR A 64 3.54 2.04 18.79
CA THR A 64 3.97 1.88 17.39
C THR A 64 3.21 0.76 16.71
N LEU A 65 2.52 1.06 15.61
CA LEU A 65 1.97 0.06 14.70
C LEU A 65 3.05 -0.34 13.69
N HIS A 66 3.47 -1.59 13.72
CA HIS A 66 4.29 -2.22 12.70
C HIS A 66 3.39 -2.89 11.66
N ILE A 67 3.68 -2.65 10.40
CA ILE A 67 2.95 -3.21 9.26
C ILE A 67 3.93 -4.04 8.45
N ARG A 68 3.66 -5.33 8.30
CA ARG A 68 4.37 -6.21 7.38
C ARG A 68 3.48 -6.60 6.24
N THR A 69 4.02 -6.56 5.02
CA THR A 69 3.28 -6.91 3.81
C THR A 69 4.14 -7.77 2.91
N ALA A 70 3.57 -8.84 2.38
CA ALA A 70 4.21 -9.72 1.42
C ALA A 70 3.19 -10.34 0.47
N HIS A 71 3.64 -10.83 -0.68
CA HIS A 71 2.82 -11.68 -1.54
C HIS A 71 3.59 -12.96 -1.93
N GLN A 72 2.87 -14.07 -2.02
CA GLN A 72 3.36 -15.34 -2.54
C GLN A 72 2.20 -16.14 -3.14
N GLY A 73 2.42 -16.71 -4.32
CA GLY A 73 1.36 -17.46 -5.01
C GLY A 73 0.13 -16.59 -5.25
N ASP A 74 -1.04 -17.08 -4.85
CA ASP A 74 -2.33 -16.41 -5.02
C ASP A 74 -2.81 -15.65 -3.76
N PHE A 75 -1.87 -15.21 -2.91
CA PHE A 75 -2.20 -14.59 -1.64
C PHE A 75 -1.38 -13.32 -1.37
N ILE A 76 -2.03 -12.39 -0.67
CA ILE A 76 -1.40 -11.30 0.07
C ILE A 76 -1.34 -11.69 1.55
N TYR A 77 -0.24 -11.33 2.19
CA TYR A 77 0.05 -11.61 3.59
C TYR A 77 0.31 -10.30 4.32
N ILE A 78 -0.34 -10.11 5.47
CA ILE A 78 -0.22 -8.88 6.25
C ILE A 78 -0.12 -9.25 7.73
N LEU A 79 0.86 -8.66 8.41
CA LEU A 79 0.98 -8.66 9.86
C LEU A 79 0.82 -7.23 10.35
N LEU A 80 -0.04 -7.03 11.35
CA LEU A 80 -0.22 -5.79 12.10
C LEU A 80 0.11 -6.05 13.56
N ASP A 81 1.08 -5.31 14.09
CA ASP A 81 1.60 -5.50 15.42
C ASP A 81 1.67 -4.16 16.14
N VAL A 82 1.02 -4.03 17.31
CA VAL A 82 0.87 -2.76 18.04
C VAL A 82 1.68 -2.79 19.32
N VAL A 83 2.95 -2.44 19.20
CA VAL A 83 3.85 -2.33 20.36
C VAL A 83 3.45 -1.14 21.23
N GLY A 84 3.22 -1.43 22.52
CA GLY A 84 2.80 -0.46 23.53
C GLY A 84 1.39 -0.70 24.06
N GLU A 85 0.49 -1.26 23.24
CA GLU A 85 -0.85 -1.65 23.65
C GLU A 85 -0.80 -2.90 24.54
N GLN A 86 -1.03 -2.74 25.84
CA GLN A 86 -0.94 -3.81 26.85
C GLN A 86 -2.29 -4.18 27.46
N ASN A 87 -3.33 -3.35 27.26
CA ASN A 87 -4.68 -3.55 27.82
C ASN A 87 -5.54 -4.38 26.86
N ILE A 88 -5.32 -5.65 26.83
CA ILE A 88 -5.87 -6.56 25.82
C ILE A 88 -7.31 -6.93 26.13
N ASP A 89 -8.23 -6.53 25.27
CA ASP A 89 -9.63 -6.98 25.27
C ASP A 89 -9.84 -8.05 24.18
N HIS A 90 -9.84 -9.31 24.61
CA HIS A 90 -10.00 -10.45 23.69
C HIS A 90 -11.33 -10.46 22.90
N ILE A 91 -12.31 -9.66 23.26
CA ILE A 91 -13.62 -9.63 22.60
C ILE A 91 -13.71 -8.50 21.59
N SER A 92 -13.18 -7.33 21.93
CA SER A 92 -13.45 -6.07 21.24
C SER A 92 -12.26 -5.53 20.44
N ASP A 93 -11.03 -5.92 20.81
CA ASP A 93 -9.84 -5.56 20.04
C ASP A 93 -9.85 -6.25 18.69
N ARG A 94 -9.61 -5.47 17.66
CA ARG A 94 -9.70 -5.94 16.27
C ARG A 94 -8.83 -5.18 15.33
N ALA A 95 -8.47 -5.83 14.24
CA ALA A 95 -7.78 -5.22 13.12
C ALA A 95 -8.62 -5.31 11.86
N LEU A 96 -8.46 -4.33 11.00
CA LEU A 96 -9.08 -4.21 9.68
C LEU A 96 -7.99 -3.96 8.64
N VAL A 97 -8.08 -4.68 7.53
CA VAL A 97 -7.27 -4.46 6.33
C VAL A 97 -8.22 -4.23 5.18
N CYS A 98 -8.11 -3.12 4.47
CA CYS A 98 -8.96 -2.82 3.32
C CYS A 98 -8.14 -2.67 2.04
N ILE A 99 -8.70 -3.14 0.93
CA ILE A 99 -8.13 -3.13 -0.42
C ILE A 99 -9.17 -2.58 -1.39
N ASP A 100 -8.84 -1.49 -2.06
CA ASP A 100 -9.51 -0.97 -3.24
C ASP A 100 -8.76 -1.51 -4.47
N ARG A 101 -9.39 -2.43 -5.19
CA ARG A 101 -8.80 -3.14 -6.32
C ARG A 101 -8.35 -2.21 -7.44
N LEU A 102 -9.16 -1.23 -7.77
CA LEU A 102 -8.93 -0.33 -8.89
C LEU A 102 -8.09 0.88 -8.49
N ASN A 103 -7.92 1.11 -7.17
CA ASN A 103 -7.27 2.30 -6.60
C ASN A 103 -7.90 3.60 -7.14
N ASP A 104 -9.22 3.58 -7.36
CA ASP A 104 -9.96 4.68 -7.96
C ASP A 104 -10.42 5.73 -6.93
N LYS A 105 -10.20 5.42 -5.63
CA LYS A 105 -10.41 6.38 -4.53
C LYS A 105 -11.81 6.97 -4.48
N THR A 106 -12.82 6.14 -4.63
CA THR A 106 -14.22 6.57 -4.59
C THR A 106 -14.64 7.12 -3.23
N LEU A 107 -15.62 8.04 -3.21
CA LEU A 107 -16.21 8.58 -1.98
C LEU A 107 -17.10 7.56 -1.27
N ILE A 108 -17.73 6.68 -2.03
CA ILE A 108 -18.61 5.61 -1.53
C ILE A 108 -18.00 4.30 -1.98
N ALA A 109 -17.87 3.35 -1.05
CA ALA A 109 -17.27 2.06 -1.33
C ALA A 109 -18.00 1.33 -2.48
N GLY A 110 -17.23 0.92 -3.48
CA GLY A 110 -17.65 0.16 -4.66
C GLY A 110 -17.61 -1.35 -4.45
N PHE A 111 -18.05 -2.12 -5.44
CA PHE A 111 -18.01 -3.59 -5.39
C PHE A 111 -16.61 -4.17 -5.48
N ASP A 112 -15.64 -3.38 -5.88
CA ASP A 112 -14.21 -3.72 -5.97
C ASP A 112 -13.43 -3.41 -4.69
N ASP A 113 -14.10 -2.80 -3.69
CA ASP A 113 -13.55 -2.53 -2.38
C ASP A 113 -13.83 -3.69 -1.43
N TYR A 114 -12.81 -4.18 -0.77
CA TYR A 114 -12.90 -5.27 0.20
C TYR A 114 -12.24 -4.89 1.51
N CYS A 115 -12.82 -5.32 2.62
CA CYS A 115 -12.21 -5.19 3.94
C CYS A 115 -12.22 -6.53 4.67
N PHE A 116 -11.14 -6.81 5.36
CA PHE A 116 -10.85 -8.04 6.07
C PHE A 116 -10.66 -7.71 7.54
N LEU A 117 -11.45 -8.35 8.40
CA LEU A 117 -11.45 -8.12 9.84
C LEU A 117 -10.91 -9.33 10.58
N ALA A 118 -10.02 -9.11 11.53
CA ALA A 118 -9.59 -10.09 12.52
C ALA A 118 -9.83 -9.54 13.94
N SER A 119 -10.03 -10.43 14.91
CA SER A 119 -10.19 -10.09 16.33
C SER A 119 -9.40 -11.04 17.21
N LEU A 120 -9.13 -10.64 18.45
CA LEU A 120 -8.36 -11.43 19.41
C LEU A 120 -9.12 -12.63 20.00
N ASN A 121 -10.34 -12.89 19.58
CA ASN A 121 -11.18 -13.94 20.15
C ASN A 121 -10.82 -15.38 19.69
N GLY A 122 -9.72 -15.54 18.95
CA GLY A 122 -9.24 -16.83 18.43
C GLY A 122 -10.12 -17.44 17.34
N LYS A 123 -11.12 -16.72 16.83
CA LYS A 123 -11.97 -17.16 15.74
C LYS A 123 -11.48 -16.57 14.42
N GLN A 124 -11.76 -17.31 13.35
CA GLN A 124 -11.49 -16.79 11.99
C GLN A 124 -12.23 -15.47 11.76
N GLY A 125 -11.53 -14.52 11.13
CA GLY A 125 -12.04 -13.21 10.77
C GLY A 125 -13.17 -13.23 9.73
N PHE A 126 -13.56 -12.05 9.30
CA PHE A 126 -14.68 -11.84 8.38
C PHE A 126 -14.25 -11.01 7.18
N VAL A 127 -14.94 -11.22 6.05
CA VAL A 127 -14.78 -10.45 4.83
C VAL A 127 -15.98 -9.56 4.61
N TYR A 128 -15.71 -8.31 4.26
CA TYR A 128 -16.70 -7.32 3.86
C TYR A 128 -16.44 -6.86 2.44
N GLN A 129 -17.49 -6.59 1.69
CA GLN A 129 -17.45 -6.03 0.34
C GLN A 129 -18.24 -4.73 0.29
N GLY A 130 -17.72 -3.74 -0.38
CA GLY A 130 -18.38 -2.47 -0.63
C GLY A 130 -19.60 -2.59 -1.58
N GLY A 131 -20.17 -1.47 -1.97
CA GLY A 131 -21.33 -1.41 -2.87
C GLY A 131 -22.66 -1.70 -2.18
N SER A 132 -22.71 -1.68 -0.84
CA SER A 132 -23.98 -1.77 -0.11
C SER A 132 -24.81 -0.49 -0.31
N SER A 133 -26.11 -0.64 -0.59
CA SER A 133 -27.04 0.49 -0.64
C SER A 133 -27.28 1.11 0.75
N LEU A 134 -26.99 0.38 1.82
CA LEU A 134 -27.09 0.86 3.19
C LEU A 134 -25.77 1.57 3.58
N ALA A 135 -25.88 2.74 4.20
CA ALA A 135 -24.72 3.50 4.69
C ALA A 135 -24.02 2.85 5.89
N LEU A 136 -24.59 1.79 6.46
CA LEU A 136 -23.99 1.06 7.56
C LEU A 136 -22.60 0.54 7.19
N ASN A 137 -21.66 0.61 8.14
CA ASN A 137 -20.27 0.22 7.96
C ASN A 137 -19.59 0.90 6.74
N GLY A 138 -19.91 2.16 6.43
CA GLY A 138 -19.33 2.86 5.29
C GLY A 138 -19.70 2.27 3.92
N HIS A 139 -20.93 1.75 3.79
CA HIS A 139 -21.43 1.04 2.59
C HIS A 139 -20.84 -0.35 2.37
N PHE A 140 -20.23 -0.95 3.39
CA PHE A 140 -19.74 -2.33 3.35
C PHE A 140 -20.79 -3.30 3.90
N LYS A 141 -20.85 -4.49 3.32
CA LYS A 141 -21.64 -5.61 3.80
C LYS A 141 -20.78 -6.84 4.01
N LYS A 142 -21.05 -7.58 5.08
CA LYS A 142 -20.41 -8.87 5.31
C LYS A 142 -20.78 -9.85 4.19
N ILE A 143 -19.79 -10.55 3.67
CA ILE A 143 -19.97 -11.62 2.68
C ILE A 143 -19.43 -12.93 3.24
N GLN A 144 -19.66 -14.03 2.52
CA GLN A 144 -19.04 -15.31 2.84
C GLN A 144 -17.53 -15.21 2.66
N ASN A 145 -16.77 -15.76 3.59
CA ASN A 145 -15.32 -15.82 3.47
C ASN A 145 -14.94 -16.66 2.24
N SER A 146 -13.96 -16.16 1.48
CA SER A 146 -13.37 -16.93 0.37
C SER A 146 -12.47 -18.04 0.90
N ASP A 147 -12.37 -19.11 0.14
CA ASP A 147 -11.45 -20.21 0.43
C ASP A 147 -10.01 -19.71 0.55
N GLY A 148 -9.34 -20.14 1.61
CA GLY A 148 -7.96 -19.75 1.90
C GLY A 148 -7.81 -18.39 2.61
N PHE A 149 -8.88 -17.64 2.88
CA PHE A 149 -8.81 -16.46 3.75
C PHE A 149 -8.54 -16.88 5.19
N ILE A 150 -7.55 -16.24 5.81
CA ILE A 150 -7.27 -16.34 7.24
C ILE A 150 -7.14 -14.91 7.78
N GLY A 151 -7.83 -14.63 8.89
CA GLY A 151 -7.67 -13.40 9.66
C GLY A 151 -7.75 -13.79 11.14
N VAL A 152 -6.64 -13.71 11.85
CA VAL A 152 -6.51 -14.11 13.25
C VAL A 152 -5.77 -13.05 14.04
N GLY A 153 -6.06 -12.97 15.31
CA GLY A 153 -5.35 -12.09 16.22
C GLY A 153 -5.04 -12.80 17.52
N SER A 154 -3.93 -12.44 18.14
CA SER A 154 -3.55 -12.92 19.44
C SER A 154 -2.74 -11.90 20.25
N LYS A 155 -2.51 -12.23 21.48
CA LYS A 155 -1.54 -11.58 22.34
C LYS A 155 -0.16 -12.13 21.99
N THR A 156 0.83 -11.25 21.80
CA THR A 156 2.23 -11.63 21.63
C THR A 156 2.82 -12.18 22.92
N ASP A 157 4.03 -12.69 22.84
CA ASP A 157 4.78 -13.19 24.00
C ASP A 157 6.22 -12.62 24.02
N GLN A 158 7.02 -13.07 24.97
CA GLN A 158 8.40 -12.58 25.15
C GLN A 158 9.37 -12.89 23.99
N ASN A 159 8.96 -13.73 23.04
CA ASN A 159 9.75 -14.07 21.85
C ASN A 159 9.40 -13.18 20.65
N ASP A 160 8.44 -12.27 20.81
CA ASP A 160 8.03 -11.36 19.77
C ASP A 160 9.21 -10.53 19.22
N LYS A 161 9.15 -10.25 17.92
CA LYS A 161 10.23 -9.59 17.19
C LYS A 161 10.44 -8.14 17.61
N TYR A 162 9.37 -7.43 17.96
CA TYR A 162 9.41 -6.00 18.20
C TYR A 162 9.47 -5.63 19.69
N SER A 163 8.87 -6.44 20.56
CA SER A 163 8.86 -6.20 21.99
C SER A 163 8.71 -7.49 22.81
N GLN A 164 9.48 -7.60 23.88
CA GLN A 164 9.33 -8.68 24.88
C GLN A 164 8.12 -8.48 25.80
N ILE A 165 7.52 -7.27 25.78
CA ILE A 165 6.31 -6.98 26.53
C ILE A 165 5.12 -7.40 25.67
N PRO A 166 4.25 -8.30 26.18
CA PRO A 166 3.10 -8.77 25.42
C PRO A 166 2.15 -7.64 25.02
N HIS A 167 1.73 -7.63 23.77
CA HIS A 167 0.87 -6.63 23.14
C HIS A 167 -0.03 -7.30 22.09
N THR A 168 -0.87 -6.56 21.37
CA THR A 168 -1.78 -7.12 20.36
C THR A 168 -1.11 -7.25 18.99
N SER A 169 -1.41 -8.37 18.32
CA SER A 169 -0.94 -8.61 16.96
C SER A 169 -2.00 -9.35 16.15
N PHE A 170 -1.99 -9.15 14.81
CA PHE A 170 -2.98 -9.71 13.90
C PHE A 170 -2.32 -10.14 12.60
N GLU A 171 -2.72 -11.30 12.10
CA GLU A 171 -2.21 -11.87 10.86
C GLU A 171 -3.33 -12.11 9.86
N PHE A 172 -3.04 -11.80 8.60
CA PHE A 172 -3.96 -11.97 7.49
C PHE A 172 -3.30 -12.72 6.34
N LYS A 173 -4.02 -13.69 5.80
CA LYS A 173 -3.76 -14.32 4.51
C LYS A 173 -4.98 -14.06 3.62
N ILE A 174 -4.82 -13.27 2.59
CA ILE A 174 -5.91 -12.74 1.76
C ILE A 174 -5.78 -13.29 0.35
N PRO A 175 -6.78 -14.05 -0.15
CA PRO A 175 -6.71 -14.65 -1.46
C PRO A 175 -7.00 -13.61 -2.56
N LEU A 176 -6.13 -13.60 -3.58
CA LEU A 176 -6.22 -12.71 -4.74
C LEU A 176 -7.40 -13.00 -5.67
N ASN A 177 -8.04 -14.17 -5.55
CA ASN A 177 -9.22 -14.50 -6.36
C ASN A 177 -10.43 -13.59 -6.08
N LEU A 178 -10.46 -12.91 -4.92
CA LEU A 178 -11.51 -11.95 -4.57
C LEU A 178 -11.47 -10.70 -5.44
N PHE A 179 -10.28 -10.16 -5.67
CA PHE A 179 -10.12 -8.85 -6.33
C PHE A 179 -9.07 -8.84 -7.46
N GLY A 180 -8.43 -9.98 -7.73
CA GLY A 180 -7.45 -10.13 -8.81
C GLY A 180 -6.09 -9.55 -8.51
N ARG A 181 -5.15 -9.72 -9.46
CA ARG A 181 -3.78 -9.22 -9.34
C ARG A 181 -3.68 -7.80 -9.89
N SER A 182 -2.95 -6.96 -9.18
CA SER A 182 -2.58 -5.61 -9.60
C SER A 182 -1.18 -5.27 -9.05
N ASN A 183 -0.51 -4.31 -9.67
CA ASN A 183 0.72 -3.75 -9.15
C ASN A 183 0.45 -2.65 -8.13
N VAL A 184 -0.77 -2.15 -8.10
CA VAL A 184 -1.18 -1.02 -7.26
C VAL A 184 -2.60 -1.28 -6.78
N TYR A 185 -2.80 -1.13 -5.47
CA TYR A 185 -4.11 -1.18 -4.82
C TYR A 185 -4.30 0.06 -3.95
N GLY A 186 -5.53 0.54 -3.79
CA GLY A 186 -5.85 1.36 -2.63
C GLY A 186 -5.72 0.51 -1.37
N PHE A 187 -5.22 1.08 -0.28
CA PHE A 187 -4.88 0.31 0.90
C PHE A 187 -5.11 1.09 2.19
N TYR A 188 -5.71 0.42 3.14
CA TYR A 188 -5.98 0.98 4.46
C TYR A 188 -5.85 -0.12 5.52
N VAL A 189 -5.24 0.20 6.64
CA VAL A 189 -5.25 -0.64 7.82
C VAL A 189 -5.66 0.13 9.06
N LEU A 190 -6.32 -0.56 9.97
CA LEU A 190 -6.76 -0.04 11.25
C LEU A 190 -6.60 -1.13 12.31
N VAL A 191 -6.06 -0.77 13.46
CA VAL A 191 -6.20 -1.56 14.69
C VAL A 191 -6.97 -0.71 15.70
N TYR A 192 -7.96 -1.31 16.33
CA TYR A 192 -8.78 -0.70 17.37
C TYR A 192 -8.52 -1.38 18.71
N ASP A 193 -8.02 -0.61 19.66
CA ASP A 193 -7.92 -0.94 21.08
C ASP A 193 -9.19 -0.46 21.79
N ALA A 194 -10.03 -1.41 22.17
CA ALA A 194 -11.31 -1.13 22.81
C ALA A 194 -11.17 -0.67 24.27
N SER A 195 -10.10 -1.10 24.93
CA SER A 195 -9.86 -0.78 26.33
C SER A 195 -9.59 0.71 26.55
N ASN A 196 -8.87 1.33 25.60
CA ASN A 196 -8.49 2.74 25.62
C ASN A 196 -9.28 3.58 24.62
N ASN A 197 -10.19 2.96 23.83
CA ASN A 197 -10.87 3.58 22.71
C ASN A 197 -9.91 4.26 21.73
N GLN A 198 -8.81 3.58 21.41
CA GLN A 198 -7.72 4.09 20.60
C GLN A 198 -7.70 3.43 19.22
N TYR A 199 -7.29 4.20 18.23
CA TYR A 199 -7.10 3.74 16.86
C TYR A 199 -5.67 3.91 16.42
N TYR A 200 -5.15 2.90 15.72
CA TYR A 200 -3.86 2.93 15.02
C TYR A 200 -4.14 2.66 13.56
N SER A 201 -3.84 3.59 12.67
CA SER A 201 -4.19 3.48 11.26
C SER A 201 -3.04 3.79 10.32
N TRP A 202 -3.11 3.21 9.13
CA TRP A 202 -2.36 3.66 7.98
C TRP A 202 -3.31 3.82 6.78
N PRO A 203 -3.36 4.96 6.12
CA PRO A 203 -2.63 6.21 6.42
C PRO A 203 -2.89 6.71 7.83
N PRO A 204 -1.90 7.40 8.45
CA PRO A 204 -2.07 7.94 9.81
C PRO A 204 -3.23 8.95 9.86
N ASP A 205 -3.86 9.02 11.03
CA ASP A 205 -4.95 9.96 11.33
C ASP A 205 -6.23 9.78 10.49
N ILE A 206 -6.39 8.63 9.83
CA ILE A 206 -7.61 8.25 9.14
C ILE A 206 -8.39 7.29 10.03
N TYR A 207 -9.40 7.80 10.71
CA TYR A 207 -10.23 7.04 11.65
C TYR A 207 -11.68 6.98 11.20
N PRO A 208 -12.42 5.93 11.59
CA PRO A 208 -13.86 5.87 11.37
C PRO A 208 -14.59 6.86 12.26
N ASP A 209 -15.73 7.37 11.77
CA ASP A 209 -16.59 8.27 12.55
C ASP A 209 -17.23 7.54 13.74
N ASN A 210 -17.48 6.24 13.59
CA ASN A 210 -17.96 5.31 14.63
C ASN A 210 -17.11 4.05 14.65
N SER A 211 -17.01 3.38 15.78
CA SER A 211 -16.18 2.18 15.95
C SER A 211 -16.50 1.01 15.01
N LEU A 212 -17.63 1.03 14.34
CA LEU A 212 -18.06 0.01 13.36
C LEU A 212 -17.94 0.47 11.91
N ASP A 213 -17.71 1.74 11.66
CA ASP A 213 -17.63 2.28 10.31
C ASP A 213 -16.25 2.01 9.68
N ILE A 214 -16.24 1.99 8.36
CA ILE A 214 -15.03 1.88 7.55
C ILE A 214 -14.87 3.22 6.82
N PRO A 215 -13.71 3.88 6.94
CA PRO A 215 -13.47 5.13 6.23
C PRO A 215 -13.61 4.96 4.72
N SER A 216 -14.08 5.99 4.05
CA SER A 216 -14.27 6.04 2.61
C SER A 216 -12.97 5.77 1.84
N PRO A 217 -12.97 5.00 0.73
CA PRO A 217 -11.77 4.64 -0.05
C PRO A 217 -10.94 5.83 -0.52
N ASN A 218 -11.54 7.00 -0.72
CA ASN A 218 -10.80 8.21 -1.11
C ASN A 218 -9.80 8.70 -0.06
N LYS A 219 -9.89 8.22 1.18
CA LYS A 219 -8.95 8.52 2.27
C LYS A 219 -7.81 7.49 2.37
N TRP A 220 -7.90 6.36 1.66
CA TRP A 220 -6.93 5.29 1.76
C TRP A 220 -5.62 5.64 1.06
N GLY A 221 -4.52 5.08 1.52
CA GLY A 221 -3.23 5.14 0.89
C GLY A 221 -3.12 4.19 -0.31
N THR A 222 -1.90 3.85 -0.68
CA THR A 222 -1.62 3.00 -1.85
C THR A 222 -0.63 1.91 -1.48
N LEU A 223 -0.95 0.66 -1.79
CA LEU A 223 -0.05 -0.49 -1.70
C LEU A 223 0.55 -0.75 -3.08
N VAL A 224 1.89 -0.73 -3.17
CA VAL A 224 2.61 -0.84 -4.44
C VAL A 224 3.49 -2.09 -4.44
N SER A 225 3.36 -2.92 -5.48
CA SER A 225 4.21 -4.10 -5.70
C SER A 225 5.34 -3.76 -6.68
N PRO A 226 6.56 -3.48 -6.23
CA PRO A 226 7.69 -3.16 -7.10
C PRO A 226 8.15 -4.35 -7.93
N ASP A 227 7.87 -5.59 -7.48
CA ASP A 227 8.33 -6.81 -8.14
C ASP A 227 7.65 -7.05 -9.50
N LYS A 228 6.52 -6.37 -9.74
CA LYS A 228 5.77 -6.44 -11.01
C LYS A 228 5.85 -5.16 -11.81
N SER A 229 6.27 -4.08 -11.17
CA SER A 229 6.56 -2.82 -11.81
C SER A 229 8.05 -2.71 -12.12
N ILE A 230 8.53 -3.47 -13.11
CA ILE A 230 9.51 -2.84 -13.98
C ILE A 230 8.67 -1.75 -14.64
N PRO A 231 8.93 -0.45 -14.42
CA PRO A 231 8.27 0.54 -15.22
C PRO A 231 8.58 0.17 -16.66
N GLU A 232 7.58 -0.28 -17.39
CA GLU A 232 7.68 -0.40 -18.82
C GLU A 232 7.92 1.03 -19.29
N PHE A 233 9.14 1.26 -19.72
CA PHE A 233 9.72 2.57 -19.98
C PHE A 233 9.14 3.16 -21.26
N ASP A 234 7.87 3.45 -21.33
CA ASP A 234 7.32 4.17 -22.47
C ASP A 234 7.84 5.62 -22.51
N LEU A 235 7.89 6.30 -21.37
CA LEU A 235 8.37 7.68 -21.29
C LEU A 235 9.90 7.84 -21.38
N PRO A 236 10.74 7.10 -20.66
CA PRO A 236 12.19 7.18 -20.82
C PRO A 236 12.68 6.66 -22.16
N LEU A 237 12.04 5.65 -22.76
CA LEU A 237 12.40 5.19 -24.09
C LEU A 237 12.11 6.26 -25.14
N LEU A 238 10.96 6.91 -25.08
CA LEU A 238 10.60 8.04 -25.94
C LEU A 238 11.55 9.23 -25.74
N ALA A 239 11.93 9.54 -24.49
CA ALA A 239 12.90 10.59 -24.19
C ALA A 239 14.29 10.23 -24.70
N LEU A 240 14.72 8.96 -24.57
CA LEU A 240 15.99 8.48 -25.12
C LEU A 240 16.01 8.58 -26.65
N VAL A 241 14.98 8.07 -27.32
CA VAL A 241 14.83 8.15 -28.78
C VAL A 241 14.79 9.61 -29.24
N GLY A 242 14.01 10.44 -28.56
CA GLY A 242 13.94 11.87 -28.82
C GLY A 242 15.27 12.59 -28.66
N SER A 243 16.05 12.26 -27.63
CA SER A 243 17.38 12.83 -27.41
C SER A 243 18.40 12.40 -28.48
N ILE A 244 18.34 11.15 -28.92
CA ILE A 244 19.18 10.64 -30.02
C ILE A 244 18.86 11.37 -31.33
N ILE A 245 17.57 11.51 -31.66
CA ILE A 245 17.13 12.23 -32.88
C ILE A 245 17.58 13.69 -32.84
N LEU A 246 17.40 14.38 -31.71
CA LEU A 246 17.86 15.75 -31.52
C LEU A 246 19.39 15.89 -31.67
N THR A 247 20.14 14.95 -31.11
CA THR A 247 21.62 14.93 -31.21
C THR A 247 22.08 14.75 -32.66
N ILE A 248 21.45 13.82 -33.38
CA ILE A 248 21.75 13.59 -34.82
C ILE A 248 21.40 14.82 -35.64
N TYR A 249 20.22 15.41 -35.41
CA TYR A 249 19.81 16.63 -36.10
C TYR A 249 20.78 17.78 -35.84
N PHE A 250 21.19 18.00 -34.60
CA PHE A 250 22.09 19.09 -34.23
C PHE A 250 23.50 18.89 -34.82
N THR A 251 24.01 17.66 -34.80
CA THR A 251 25.32 17.35 -35.36
C THR A 251 25.34 17.54 -36.88
N THR A 252 24.32 17.09 -37.59
CA THR A 252 24.17 17.25 -39.04
C THR A 252 23.99 18.74 -39.43
N TYR A 253 23.22 19.49 -38.67
CA TYR A 253 23.03 20.93 -38.85
C TYR A 253 24.35 21.68 -38.69
N LEU A 254 25.12 21.40 -37.63
CA LEU A 254 26.42 22.04 -37.40
C LEU A 254 27.46 21.70 -38.47
N GLN A 255 27.47 20.45 -38.96
CA GLN A 255 28.37 20.05 -40.07
C GLN A 255 28.02 20.76 -41.36
N LYS A 256 26.74 20.94 -41.68
CA LYS A 256 26.28 21.67 -42.88
C LYS A 256 26.72 23.14 -42.83
N HIS A 257 26.60 23.79 -41.68
CA HIS A 257 26.99 25.17 -41.50
C HIS A 257 28.52 25.38 -41.47
N LYS A 258 29.29 24.42 -40.98
CA LYS A 258 30.77 24.45 -41.10
C LYS A 258 31.24 24.35 -42.56
N LYS A 259 30.63 23.48 -43.37
CA LYS A 259 30.96 23.40 -44.82
C LYS A 259 30.72 24.69 -45.57
N ILE A 260 29.65 25.41 -45.27
CA ILE A 260 29.32 26.71 -45.90
C ILE A 260 30.39 27.80 -45.57
N ARG A 261 30.96 27.80 -44.36
CA ARG A 261 32.02 28.77 -43.99
C ARG A 261 33.38 28.50 -44.61
N VAL A 262 33.67 27.27 -44.99
CA VAL A 262 34.92 26.93 -45.64
C VAL A 262 34.90 27.22 -47.15
N THR A 263 33.72 27.32 -47.77
CA THR A 263 33.57 27.54 -49.19
C THR A 263 33.60 29.08 -49.56
N ILE A 264 33.60 29.96 -48.56
CA ILE A 264 33.57 31.43 -48.74
C ILE A 264 34.97 32.03 -48.44
N LYS A 265 36.01 31.28 -48.38
CA LYS A 265 37.40 31.70 -48.36
C LYS A 265 38.04 31.23 -49.67
#